data_85f348a00c87c75924f0bd5b0edf8f22
#
_entry.id   85f348a00c87c75924f0bd5b0edf8f22
#
_cell.length_a   1.000
_cell.length_b   1.000
_cell.length_c   1.000
_cell.angle_alpha   90.00
_cell.angle_beta   90.00
_cell.angle_gamma   90.00
#
_symmetry.space_group_name_H-M   'P 1'
#
loop_
_entity.id
_entity.type
_entity.pdbx_description
1 polymer ?
#
loop_
_entity_poly.entity_id
_entity_poly.type
_entity_poly.pdbx_seq_one_letter_code
_entity_poly.pdbx_strand_id
1 'polypeptide(L)'
;MKSNNIFQVLWASLTAKITPIFTKIRLWTSWNFIKTRVVAGIRGFFSRIFNVRPRDKKDYYEVFGWLVSKRLAFAIAVVITTLSLIYLVNLNLIRGTSTSGTEIKKYSYDSLLLRFAEGRIQITGEGGYLAYEGDVEKGYVTGNGQLYNRTGVMVYQGQFEKNCYEGTGTQYYDDGVMHYQGQFSNNLYEGTGKLYRDNGSLWYNGGFSQGMMEGEGVLYDGGNNVIFQGNFTKDQIVYSDFLGKTTAEASKAYTGRRDLYEDDENFVVVMKDIDAVYAGGQETNALDGAIKVGTVYVLRDSFPVGTEKFSTIEELKSYFGSENYEGQSLITMPEAVCYSQLSGSMATDVVTERIYDDYYRVTDYDGEKEVFLYSFEKNGLIYTFVGQDQQGTFSYYSITEAEGGA
;
A
#
# COMPACT_ATOMS: atom_id res chain seq x y z
N MET A 1 2.19 12.88 -16.21
CA MET A 1 3.18 12.55 -15.14
C MET A 1 2.98 11.10 -14.76
N LYS A 2 3.98 10.24 -14.93
CA LYS A 2 3.87 8.82 -14.59
C LYS A 2 3.59 8.73 -13.09
N SER A 3 2.38 8.36 -12.71
CA SER A 3 2.12 7.84 -11.36
C SER A 3 2.80 6.47 -11.30
N ASN A 4 4.11 6.47 -11.15
CA ASN A 4 4.77 5.26 -10.69
C ASN A 4 4.05 4.90 -9.40
N ASN A 5 3.59 3.69 -9.34
CA ASN A 5 2.96 3.07 -8.18
C ASN A 5 3.84 3.31 -6.93
N ILE A 6 3.71 4.51 -6.36
CA ILE A 6 4.47 4.97 -5.18
C ILE A 6 4.32 3.94 -4.08
N PHE A 7 3.16 3.29 -4.04
CA PHE A 7 2.86 2.21 -3.10
C PHE A 7 3.76 0.98 -3.27
N GLN A 8 3.99 0.53 -4.51
CA GLN A 8 4.90 -0.61 -4.76
C GLN A 8 6.36 -0.26 -4.44
N VAL A 9 6.77 0.97 -4.71
CA VAL A 9 8.14 1.42 -4.42
C VAL A 9 8.34 1.61 -2.91
N LEU A 10 7.37 2.19 -2.20
CA LEU A 10 7.40 2.34 -0.74
C LEU A 10 7.26 0.99 -0.04
N TRP A 11 6.38 0.12 -0.51
CA TRP A 11 6.25 -1.24 0.01
C TRP A 11 7.53 -2.06 -0.21
N ALA A 12 8.11 -2.01 -1.39
CA ALA A 12 9.39 -2.65 -1.68
C ALA A 12 10.53 -2.07 -0.82
N SER A 13 10.55 -0.76 -0.59
CA SER A 13 11.53 -0.10 0.28
C SER A 13 11.33 -0.49 1.75
N LEU A 14 10.09 -0.52 2.23
CA LEU A 14 9.75 -0.90 3.60
C LEU A 14 10.05 -2.39 3.86
N THR A 15 9.58 -3.27 2.97
CA THR A 15 9.84 -4.71 3.06
C THR A 15 11.31 -5.03 2.88
N ALA A 16 12.03 -4.36 1.98
CA ALA A 16 13.47 -4.53 1.82
C ALA A 16 14.27 -4.10 3.08
N LYS A 17 13.79 -3.09 3.81
CA LYS A 17 14.44 -2.60 5.04
C LYS A 17 14.07 -3.43 6.29
N ILE A 18 12.83 -3.93 6.37
CA ILE A 18 12.32 -4.68 7.55
C ILE A 18 12.59 -6.19 7.42
N THR A 19 12.43 -6.78 6.23
CA THR A 19 12.65 -8.20 5.98
C THR A 19 14.04 -8.71 6.39
N PRO A 20 15.17 -7.97 6.21
CA PRO A 20 16.47 -8.43 6.68
C PRO A 20 16.56 -8.57 8.20
N ILE A 21 15.86 -7.72 8.95
CA ILE A 21 15.83 -7.77 10.42
C ILE A 21 15.09 -9.04 10.85
N PHE A 22 13.91 -9.28 10.30
CA PHE A 22 13.10 -10.47 10.64
C PHE A 22 13.66 -11.77 10.07
N THR A 23 14.27 -11.77 8.88
CA THR A 23 14.94 -12.97 8.34
C THR A 23 16.18 -13.35 9.13
N LYS A 24 16.98 -12.40 9.61
CA LYS A 24 18.09 -12.71 10.52
C LYS A 24 17.58 -13.32 11.82
N ILE A 25 16.58 -12.73 12.46
CA ILE A 25 15.95 -13.26 13.68
C ILE A 25 15.43 -14.68 13.42
N ARG A 26 14.72 -14.92 12.33
CA ARG A 26 14.17 -16.23 11.95
C ARG A 26 15.25 -17.28 11.64
N LEU A 27 16.37 -16.90 11.01
CA LEU A 27 17.51 -17.79 10.74
C LEU A 27 18.21 -18.23 12.03
N TRP A 28 18.40 -17.33 12.99
CA TRP A 28 19.04 -17.63 14.29
C TRP A 28 18.14 -18.49 15.20
N THR A 29 16.81 -18.40 15.04
CA THR A 29 15.82 -19.18 15.78
C THR A 29 15.45 -20.49 15.09
N SER A 30 15.98 -20.76 13.88
CA SER A 30 15.69 -22.01 13.19
C SER A 30 16.25 -23.20 14.02
N TRP A 31 15.37 -24.19 14.26
CA TRP A 31 15.74 -25.43 14.98
C TRP A 31 16.98 -26.11 14.36
N ASN A 32 17.17 -25.97 13.06
CA ASN A 32 18.32 -26.50 12.35
C ASN A 32 19.66 -25.80 12.72
N PHE A 33 19.66 -24.49 12.97
CA PHE A 33 20.86 -23.79 13.41
C PHE A 33 21.25 -24.22 14.83
N ILE A 34 20.28 -24.28 15.74
CA ILE A 34 20.50 -24.76 17.12
C ILE A 34 20.99 -26.20 17.09
N LYS A 35 20.35 -27.09 16.31
CA LYS A 35 20.70 -28.51 16.19
C LYS A 35 22.08 -28.74 15.62
N THR A 36 22.47 -27.99 14.59
CA THR A 36 23.74 -28.22 13.87
C THR A 36 24.96 -27.58 14.56
N ARG A 37 24.83 -26.41 15.19
CA ARG A 37 25.99 -25.75 15.79
C ARG A 37 26.09 -25.93 17.32
N VAL A 38 24.98 -25.76 18.05
CA VAL A 38 25.00 -25.83 19.49
C VAL A 38 25.03 -27.29 19.94
N VAL A 39 24.12 -28.12 19.45
CA VAL A 39 24.06 -29.54 19.81
C VAL A 39 25.26 -30.31 19.33
N ALA A 40 25.79 -30.04 18.13
CA ALA A 40 27.02 -30.68 17.65
C ALA A 40 28.26 -30.25 18.44
N GLY A 41 28.35 -28.97 18.84
CA GLY A 41 29.41 -28.46 19.72
C GLY A 41 29.36 -29.10 21.11
N ILE A 42 28.18 -29.18 21.71
CA ILE A 42 27.94 -29.85 22.98
C ILE A 42 28.27 -31.35 22.88
N ARG A 43 27.82 -32.02 21.82
CA ARG A 43 28.12 -33.44 21.60
C ARG A 43 29.62 -33.72 21.43
N GLY A 44 30.35 -32.85 20.69
CA GLY A 44 31.79 -32.93 20.54
C GLY A 44 32.55 -32.69 21.84
N PHE A 45 32.08 -31.76 22.67
CA PHE A 45 32.62 -31.50 24.00
C PHE A 45 32.43 -32.70 24.93
N PHE A 46 31.22 -33.23 24.99
CA PHE A 46 30.92 -34.40 25.81
C PHE A 46 31.65 -35.66 25.34
N SER A 47 31.80 -35.89 24.02
CA SER A 47 32.54 -37.05 23.51
C SER A 47 34.01 -37.03 23.92
N ARG A 48 34.65 -35.84 24.02
CA ARG A 48 36.05 -35.69 24.50
C ARG A 48 36.16 -35.97 26.01
N ILE A 49 35.18 -35.59 26.79
CA ILE A 49 35.14 -35.83 28.24
C ILE A 49 34.88 -37.28 28.58
N PHE A 50 33.93 -37.94 27.88
CA PHE A 50 33.52 -39.31 28.11
C PHE A 50 34.51 -40.37 27.57
N ASN A 51 35.44 -40.01 26.68
CA ASN A 51 36.40 -40.94 26.07
C ASN A 51 37.64 -41.19 26.96
N VAL A 52 37.75 -40.54 28.11
CA VAL A 52 38.89 -40.75 29.04
C VAL A 52 38.49 -41.73 30.11
N ARG A 53 38.89 -43.00 29.94
CA ARG A 53 38.71 -44.05 30.96
C ARG A 53 39.75 -43.87 32.08
N PRO A 54 39.33 -43.59 33.30
CA PRO A 54 40.28 -43.54 34.43
C PRO A 54 40.81 -44.97 34.67
N ARG A 55 42.12 -45.08 34.95
CA ARG A 55 42.77 -46.39 35.07
C ARG A 55 42.90 -46.88 36.52
N ASP A 56 42.82 -45.97 37.51
CA ASP A 56 42.96 -46.29 38.94
C ASP A 56 41.72 -45.99 39.74
N LYS A 57 41.49 -46.82 40.83
CA LYS A 57 40.39 -46.55 41.79
C LYS A 57 40.47 -45.18 42.43
N LYS A 58 41.68 -44.61 42.54
CA LYS A 58 41.89 -43.23 43.05
C LYS A 58 41.27 -42.13 42.20
N ASP A 59 40.92 -42.41 40.97
CA ASP A 59 40.31 -41.46 40.02
C ASP A 59 38.76 -41.42 40.12
N TYR A 60 38.19 -42.14 41.07
CA TYR A 60 36.74 -42.19 41.30
C TYR A 60 36.39 -41.62 42.68
N TYR A 61 35.18 -41.05 42.75
CA TYR A 61 34.47 -40.81 44.01
C TYR A 61 33.46 -41.94 44.22
N GLU A 62 33.34 -42.43 45.45
CA GLU A 62 32.29 -43.33 45.85
C GLU A 62 31.12 -42.52 46.38
N VAL A 63 29.99 -42.51 45.64
CA VAL A 63 28.78 -41.78 45.99
C VAL A 63 27.63 -42.75 46.00
N PHE A 64 27.03 -43.01 47.16
CA PHE A 64 25.91 -43.96 47.32
C PHE A 64 26.17 -45.36 46.72
N GLY A 65 27.41 -45.89 46.85
CA GLY A 65 27.80 -47.20 46.32
C GLY A 65 28.10 -47.21 44.79
N TRP A 66 28.06 -46.08 44.13
CA TRP A 66 28.45 -45.92 42.73
C TRP A 66 29.82 -45.25 42.62
N LEU A 67 30.63 -45.80 41.71
CA LEU A 67 31.94 -45.20 41.39
C LEU A 67 31.78 -44.17 40.30
N VAL A 68 31.87 -42.87 40.65
CA VAL A 68 31.76 -41.74 39.71
C VAL A 68 33.16 -41.20 39.46
N SER A 69 33.60 -41.16 38.20
CA SER A 69 34.93 -40.62 37.88
C SER A 69 35.04 -39.14 38.28
N LYS A 70 36.17 -38.76 38.90
CA LYS A 70 36.46 -37.38 39.34
C LYS A 70 36.35 -36.39 38.21
N ARG A 71 36.73 -36.79 36.97
CA ARG A 71 36.62 -35.95 35.78
C ARG A 71 35.20 -35.74 35.35
N LEU A 72 34.35 -36.77 35.41
CA LEU A 72 32.94 -36.66 35.15
C LEU A 72 32.21 -35.79 36.17
N ALA A 73 32.51 -35.99 37.45
CA ALA A 73 31.97 -35.16 38.54
C ALA A 73 32.35 -33.70 38.38
N PHE A 74 33.61 -33.41 38.02
CA PHE A 74 34.06 -32.04 37.70
C PHE A 74 33.35 -31.47 36.49
N ALA A 75 33.20 -32.23 35.39
CA ALA A 75 32.49 -31.77 34.20
C ALA A 75 31.00 -31.46 34.49
N ILE A 76 30.36 -32.29 35.27
CA ILE A 76 28.96 -32.05 35.71
C ILE A 76 28.87 -30.80 36.58
N ALA A 77 29.82 -30.62 37.53
CA ALA A 77 29.88 -29.42 38.36
C ALA A 77 30.08 -28.15 37.51
N VAL A 78 30.97 -28.17 36.51
CA VAL A 78 31.20 -27.05 35.58
C VAL A 78 29.92 -26.77 34.75
N VAL A 79 29.24 -27.80 34.26
CA VAL A 79 27.98 -27.61 33.52
C VAL A 79 26.89 -27.01 34.41
N ILE A 80 26.73 -27.53 35.64
CA ILE A 80 25.74 -26.99 36.57
C ILE A 80 26.07 -25.55 36.95
N THR A 81 27.32 -25.24 37.24
CA THR A 81 27.72 -23.86 37.58
C THR A 81 27.57 -22.90 36.42
N THR A 82 27.91 -23.31 35.18
CA THR A 82 27.70 -22.48 33.98
C THR A 82 26.26 -22.28 33.68
N LEU A 83 25.40 -23.33 33.80
CA LEU A 83 23.94 -23.20 33.61
C LEU A 83 23.32 -22.32 34.71
N SER A 84 23.77 -22.46 35.97
CA SER A 84 23.33 -21.60 37.07
C SER A 84 23.77 -20.15 36.88
N LEU A 85 24.98 -19.92 36.35
CA LEU A 85 25.47 -18.57 36.04
C LEU A 85 24.68 -17.96 34.88
N ILE A 86 24.42 -18.72 33.83
CA ILE A 86 23.56 -18.31 32.70
C ILE A 86 22.15 -18.00 33.19
N TYR A 87 21.61 -18.82 34.07
CA TYR A 87 20.30 -18.62 34.69
C TYR A 87 20.27 -17.35 35.56
N LEU A 88 21.28 -17.11 36.38
CA LEU A 88 21.40 -15.91 37.22
C LEU A 88 21.62 -14.65 36.38
N VAL A 89 22.45 -14.74 35.31
CA VAL A 89 22.64 -13.64 34.37
C VAL A 89 21.36 -13.33 33.63
N ASN A 90 20.62 -14.36 33.18
CA ASN A 90 19.30 -14.18 32.58
C ASN A 90 18.28 -13.62 33.58
N LEU A 91 18.26 -14.07 34.83
CA LEU A 91 17.41 -13.50 35.86
C LEU A 91 17.73 -12.03 36.14
N ASN A 92 18.99 -11.65 36.20
CA ASN A 92 19.41 -10.27 36.39
C ASN A 92 19.17 -9.39 35.15
N LEU A 93 19.32 -9.95 33.94
CA LEU A 93 18.99 -9.28 32.68
C LEU A 93 17.46 -9.18 32.46
N ILE A 94 16.71 -10.23 32.84
CA ILE A 94 15.23 -10.23 32.72
C ILE A 94 14.59 -9.42 33.83
N ARG A 95 15.11 -9.50 35.06
CA ARG A 95 14.58 -8.72 36.20
C ARG A 95 15.09 -7.30 36.24
N GLY A 96 16.04 -6.86 35.35
CA GLY A 96 16.60 -5.53 35.39
C GLY A 96 16.60 -4.96 36.78
N THR A 97 17.68 -4.53 37.33
CA THR A 97 17.72 -3.92 38.65
C THR A 97 16.50 -3.03 38.83
N SER A 98 15.53 -3.49 39.63
CA SER A 98 14.39 -2.69 40.03
C SER A 98 14.88 -1.63 41.00
N THR A 99 15.57 -0.66 40.46
CA THR A 99 15.71 0.66 41.08
C THR A 99 14.44 1.41 40.69
N SER A 100 13.66 1.72 41.67
CA SER A 100 12.52 2.62 41.68
C SER A 100 12.60 3.71 40.60
N GLY A 101 11.85 3.52 39.51
CA GLY A 101 11.78 4.49 38.42
C GLY A 101 11.77 3.79 37.06
N THR A 102 10.77 4.01 36.33
CA THR A 102 10.41 3.71 34.96
C THR A 102 11.53 3.59 33.89
N GLU A 103 12.61 2.89 34.13
CA GLU A 103 13.61 2.66 33.07
C GLU A 103 13.11 1.60 32.09
N ILE A 104 12.87 2.03 30.85
CA ILE A 104 12.51 1.16 29.73
C ILE A 104 13.74 0.28 29.40
N LYS A 105 13.56 -1.04 29.37
CA LYS A 105 14.61 -2.00 29.03
C LYS A 105 15.05 -1.81 27.57
N LYS A 106 16.36 -1.79 27.34
CA LYS A 106 16.95 -1.64 26.01
C LYS A 106 17.56 -2.94 25.52
N TYR A 107 17.26 -3.27 24.27
CA TYR A 107 17.79 -4.46 23.59
C TYR A 107 18.40 -4.06 22.26
N SER A 108 19.47 -4.75 21.84
CA SER A 108 19.92 -4.66 20.46
C SER A 108 19.06 -5.57 19.57
N TYR A 109 18.84 -5.18 18.32
CA TYR A 109 18.02 -5.93 17.36
C TYR A 109 18.50 -7.37 17.12
N ASP A 110 19.80 -7.65 17.34
CA ASP A 110 20.43 -8.97 17.20
C ASP A 110 20.55 -9.74 18.53
N SER A 111 20.03 -9.18 19.63
CA SER A 111 20.08 -9.81 20.96
C SER A 111 19.21 -11.07 21.01
N LEU A 112 19.81 -12.19 21.44
CA LEU A 112 19.06 -13.43 21.70
C LEU A 112 18.01 -13.25 22.81
N LEU A 113 18.22 -12.29 23.71
CA LEU A 113 17.33 -12.01 24.83
C LEU A 113 16.03 -11.33 24.37
N LEU A 114 16.05 -10.67 23.21
CA LEU A 114 14.85 -10.04 22.64
C LEU A 114 13.72 -11.04 22.45
N ARG A 115 14.04 -12.32 22.18
CA ARG A 115 13.05 -13.41 22.04
C ARG A 115 12.22 -13.66 23.29
N PHE A 116 12.73 -13.31 24.46
CA PHE A 116 12.07 -13.50 25.75
C PHE A 116 11.63 -12.16 26.36
N ALA A 117 11.72 -11.09 25.60
CA ALA A 117 11.29 -9.77 26.05
C ALA A 117 9.78 -9.70 26.18
N GLU A 118 9.33 -9.06 27.24
CA GLU A 118 7.92 -8.79 27.52
C GLU A 118 7.75 -7.40 28.11
N GLY A 119 6.64 -6.75 27.80
CA GLY A 119 6.30 -5.39 28.24
C GLY A 119 6.91 -4.33 27.35
N ARG A 120 6.95 -3.08 27.83
CA ARG A 120 7.45 -1.94 27.07
C ARG A 120 8.98 -1.92 27.06
N ILE A 121 9.55 -1.87 25.85
CA ILE A 121 11.00 -1.91 25.62
C ILE A 121 11.45 -0.91 24.55
N GLN A 122 12.74 -0.69 24.47
CA GLN A 122 13.42 -0.03 23.35
C GLN A 122 14.31 -1.05 22.62
N ILE A 123 14.28 -1.02 21.27
CA ILE A 123 15.15 -1.82 20.42
C ILE A 123 16.06 -0.88 19.65
N THR A 124 17.38 -1.11 19.76
CA THR A 124 18.35 -0.38 18.96
C THR A 124 18.70 -1.15 17.69
N GLY A 125 18.77 -0.47 16.56
CA GLY A 125 19.17 -1.00 15.26
C GLY A 125 20.69 -1.10 15.10
N GLU A 126 21.12 -1.58 13.92
CA GLU A 126 22.53 -1.63 13.54
C GLU A 126 23.13 -0.21 13.51
N GLY A 127 24.17 0.02 14.31
CA GLY A 127 24.73 1.36 14.49
C GLY A 127 24.23 2.11 15.73
N GLY A 128 23.33 1.50 16.54
CA GLY A 128 22.91 1.99 17.84
C GLY A 128 21.80 3.03 17.85
N TYR A 129 21.17 3.31 16.69
CA TYR A 129 19.99 4.20 16.65
C TYR A 129 18.78 3.52 17.28
N LEU A 130 17.86 4.29 17.86
CA LEU A 130 16.57 3.77 18.32
C LEU A 130 15.75 3.33 17.11
N ALA A 131 15.46 2.03 17.02
CA ALA A 131 14.68 1.47 15.93
C ALA A 131 13.21 1.30 16.30
N TYR A 132 12.94 0.94 17.56
CA TYR A 132 11.56 0.71 18.05
C TYR A 132 11.47 1.05 19.54
N GLU A 133 10.34 1.63 19.93
CA GLU A 133 9.92 1.77 21.33
C GLU A 133 8.44 1.39 21.45
N GLY A 134 8.13 0.43 22.31
CA GLY A 134 6.74 -0.01 22.49
C GLY A 134 6.63 -1.36 23.16
N ASP A 135 5.44 -1.94 23.06
CA ASP A 135 5.07 -3.17 23.72
C ASP A 135 5.54 -4.39 22.93
N VAL A 136 6.04 -5.39 23.63
CA VAL A 136 6.41 -6.70 23.07
C VAL A 136 5.89 -7.83 23.96
N GLU A 137 5.52 -8.94 23.32
CA GLU A 137 5.16 -10.18 23.98
C GLU A 137 5.92 -11.33 23.34
N LYS A 138 6.65 -12.10 24.15
CA LYS A 138 7.48 -13.24 23.70
C LYS A 138 8.41 -12.88 22.52
N GLY A 139 8.93 -11.65 22.54
CA GLY A 139 9.81 -11.14 21.49
C GLY A 139 9.15 -10.68 20.20
N TYR A 140 7.81 -10.68 20.14
CA TYR A 140 7.04 -10.09 19.06
C TYR A 140 6.60 -8.68 19.44
N VAL A 141 6.76 -7.75 18.52
CA VAL A 141 6.15 -6.42 18.64
C VAL A 141 4.63 -6.58 18.64
N THR A 142 3.97 -6.02 19.65
CA THR A 142 2.52 -6.08 19.84
C THR A 142 2.05 -4.82 20.58
N GLY A 143 0.73 -4.63 20.73
CA GLY A 143 0.22 -3.46 21.43
C GLY A 143 0.61 -2.14 20.77
N ASN A 144 0.92 -1.11 21.58
CA ASN A 144 1.26 0.21 21.07
C ASN A 144 2.78 0.42 20.97
N GLY A 145 3.22 1.01 19.86
CA GLY A 145 4.65 1.28 19.65
C GLY A 145 4.95 2.34 18.61
N GLN A 146 6.23 2.69 18.54
CA GLN A 146 6.81 3.66 17.64
C GLN A 146 8.00 3.05 16.93
N LEU A 147 8.07 3.22 15.61
CA LEU A 147 9.15 2.74 14.77
C LEU A 147 9.91 3.94 14.19
N TYR A 148 11.24 3.83 14.17
CA TYR A 148 12.12 4.88 13.69
C TYR A 148 13.03 4.37 12.58
N ASN A 149 13.35 5.23 11.63
CA ASN A 149 14.34 4.96 10.59
C ASN A 149 15.78 5.14 11.12
N ARG A 150 16.79 4.88 10.27
CA ARG A 150 18.21 4.99 10.65
C ARG A 150 18.67 6.41 11.00
N THR A 151 17.95 7.43 10.56
CA THR A 151 18.23 8.84 10.84
C THR A 151 17.56 9.31 12.13
N GLY A 152 16.77 8.43 12.79
CA GLY A 152 16.06 8.75 14.04
C GLY A 152 14.71 9.40 13.82
N VAL A 153 14.25 9.50 12.59
CA VAL A 153 12.90 10.00 12.26
C VAL A 153 11.89 8.91 12.51
N MET A 154 10.78 9.25 13.18
CA MET A 154 9.65 8.35 13.40
C MET A 154 8.95 8.07 12.08
N VAL A 155 8.79 6.79 11.73
CA VAL A 155 8.15 6.34 10.48
C VAL A 155 6.80 5.66 10.70
N TYR A 156 6.51 5.24 11.95
CA TYR A 156 5.20 4.71 12.32
C TYR A 156 4.96 4.88 13.81
N GLN A 157 3.71 5.20 14.16
CA GLN A 157 3.20 5.17 15.52
C GLN A 157 1.80 4.57 15.50
N GLY A 158 1.57 3.52 16.28
CA GLY A 158 0.26 2.87 16.31
C GLY A 158 0.28 1.51 16.96
N GLN A 159 -0.73 0.73 16.61
CA GLN A 159 -0.92 -0.61 17.12
C GLN A 159 -0.17 -1.64 16.28
N PHE A 160 0.26 -2.70 16.93
CA PHE A 160 0.96 -3.83 16.33
C PHE A 160 0.33 -5.15 16.78
N GLU A 161 0.32 -6.13 15.92
CA GLU A 161 0.11 -7.53 16.26
C GLU A 161 1.17 -8.39 15.55
N LYS A 162 1.92 -9.18 16.34
CA LYS A 162 2.94 -10.12 15.82
C LYS A 162 3.89 -9.53 14.79
N ASN A 163 4.40 -8.32 15.04
CA ASN A 163 5.32 -7.54 14.19
C ASN A 163 4.66 -6.94 12.94
N CYS A 164 3.35 -6.94 12.82
CA CYS A 164 2.62 -6.26 11.76
C CYS A 164 1.93 -5.01 12.32
N TYR A 165 1.77 -3.99 11.50
CA TYR A 165 0.86 -2.90 11.80
C TYR A 165 -0.55 -3.45 11.80
N GLU A 166 -1.29 -3.16 12.86
CA GLU A 166 -2.65 -3.63 13.06
C GLU A 166 -3.46 -2.54 13.77
N GLY A 167 -4.79 -2.52 13.59
CA GLY A 167 -5.65 -1.53 14.23
C GLY A 167 -5.35 -0.09 13.78
N THR A 168 -5.35 0.89 14.70
CA THR A 168 -5.15 2.29 14.36
C THR A 168 -3.70 2.72 14.44
N GLY A 169 -3.25 3.52 13.47
CA GLY A 169 -1.89 4.03 13.43
C GLY A 169 -1.69 5.22 12.51
N THR A 170 -0.50 5.82 12.62
CA THR A 170 -0.03 6.87 11.73
C THR A 170 1.32 6.46 11.16
N GLN A 171 1.42 6.48 9.85
CA GLN A 171 2.65 6.25 9.10
C GLN A 171 3.19 7.59 8.59
N TYR A 172 4.50 7.71 8.55
CA TYR A 172 5.19 8.90 8.08
C TYR A 172 6.14 8.57 6.94
N TYR A 173 6.43 9.55 6.11
CA TYR A 173 7.54 9.50 5.16
C TYR A 173 8.90 9.48 5.87
N ASP A 174 9.98 9.17 5.15
CA ASP A 174 11.33 9.09 5.73
C ASP A 174 11.86 10.43 6.29
N ASP A 175 11.23 11.54 5.94
CA ASP A 175 11.51 12.89 6.45
C ASP A 175 10.63 13.30 7.66
N GLY A 176 9.65 12.47 8.03
CA GLY A 176 8.74 12.70 9.15
C GLY A 176 7.43 13.39 8.80
N VAL A 177 7.20 13.73 7.54
CA VAL A 177 5.90 14.22 7.08
C VAL A 177 4.87 13.08 7.17
N MET A 178 3.66 13.37 7.62
CA MET A 178 2.58 12.39 7.70
C MET A 178 2.25 11.84 6.32
N HIS A 179 2.21 10.50 6.19
CA HIS A 179 1.86 9.81 4.95
C HIS A 179 0.44 9.23 5.02
N TYR A 180 0.13 8.48 6.08
CA TYR A 180 -1.19 7.87 6.27
C TYR A 180 -1.58 7.91 7.74
N GLN A 181 -2.86 8.16 7.99
CA GLN A 181 -3.48 8.06 9.30
C GLN A 181 -4.80 7.30 9.17
N GLY A 182 -4.91 6.14 9.81
CA GLY A 182 -6.12 5.34 9.69
C GLY A 182 -5.96 3.95 10.29
N GLN A 183 -6.74 3.01 9.74
CA GLN A 183 -6.74 1.62 10.16
C GLN A 183 -5.75 0.80 9.33
N PHE A 184 -5.17 -0.22 9.96
CA PHE A 184 -4.24 -1.17 9.34
C PHE A 184 -4.70 -2.59 9.62
N SER A 185 -4.48 -3.47 8.68
CA SER A 185 -4.53 -4.92 8.89
C SER A 185 -3.36 -5.58 8.15
N ASN A 186 -2.55 -6.35 8.88
CA ASN A 186 -1.37 -7.05 8.36
C ASN A 186 -0.42 -6.14 7.55
N ASN A 187 -0.14 -4.93 8.03
CA ASN A 187 0.67 -3.88 7.39
C ASN A 187 0.02 -3.19 6.18
N LEU A 188 -1.21 -3.49 5.83
CA LEU A 188 -1.95 -2.85 4.75
C LEU A 188 -2.94 -1.83 5.31
N TYR A 189 -3.22 -0.77 4.58
CA TYR A 189 -4.31 0.13 4.91
C TYR A 189 -5.63 -0.61 4.79
N GLU A 190 -6.50 -0.44 5.76
CA GLU A 190 -7.80 -1.10 5.83
C GLU A 190 -8.81 -0.15 6.46
N GLY A 191 -10.12 -0.34 6.19
CA GLY A 191 -11.19 0.47 6.77
C GLY A 191 -11.10 1.93 6.36
N THR A 192 -11.19 2.87 7.31
CA THR A 192 -11.18 4.31 7.01
C THR A 192 -9.82 4.95 7.31
N GLY A 193 -9.39 5.87 6.46
CA GLY A 193 -8.12 6.55 6.63
C GLY A 193 -7.96 7.82 5.80
N LYS A 194 -6.86 8.52 6.09
CA LYS A 194 -6.42 9.73 5.38
C LYS A 194 -5.04 9.52 4.81
N LEU A 195 -4.88 9.82 3.54
CA LEU A 195 -3.61 9.73 2.82
C LEU A 195 -3.12 11.14 2.48
N TYR A 196 -1.84 11.39 2.73
CA TYR A 196 -1.22 12.71 2.55
C TYR A 196 -0.11 12.64 1.50
N ARG A 197 0.14 13.73 0.82
CA ARG A 197 1.29 13.90 -0.08
C ARG A 197 2.58 14.14 0.71
N ASP A 198 3.71 14.04 0.04
CA ASP A 198 5.04 14.31 0.59
C ASP A 198 5.22 15.74 1.12
N ASN A 199 4.45 16.70 0.58
CA ASN A 199 4.41 18.09 1.07
C ASN A 199 3.48 18.28 2.29
N GLY A 200 2.85 17.21 2.80
CA GLY A 200 1.94 17.22 3.94
C GLY A 200 0.49 17.64 3.63
N SER A 201 0.16 17.98 2.38
CA SER A 201 -1.23 18.27 2.01
C SER A 201 -2.06 16.99 1.98
N LEU A 202 -3.32 17.08 2.42
CA LEU A 202 -4.26 15.96 2.34
C LEU A 202 -4.50 15.61 0.87
N TRP A 203 -4.42 14.31 0.53
CA TRP A 203 -4.71 13.84 -0.81
C TRP A 203 -6.05 13.11 -0.88
N TYR A 204 -6.29 12.18 0.05
CA TYR A 204 -7.49 11.35 0.06
C TYR A 204 -7.97 11.14 1.49
N ASN A 205 -9.30 11.10 1.67
CA ASN A 205 -9.95 10.75 2.91
C ASN A 205 -11.15 9.85 2.59
N GLY A 206 -11.08 8.57 2.97
CA GLY A 206 -12.11 7.61 2.59
C GLY A 206 -11.82 6.18 3.02
N GLY A 207 -12.44 5.25 2.31
CA GLY A 207 -12.30 3.82 2.51
C GLY A 207 -11.01 3.24 1.91
N PHE A 208 -10.48 2.20 2.56
CA PHE A 208 -9.34 1.41 2.09
C PHE A 208 -9.63 -0.07 2.27
N SER A 209 -9.19 -0.87 1.31
CA SER A 209 -9.15 -2.32 1.44
C SER A 209 -7.88 -2.87 0.81
N GLN A 210 -7.18 -3.74 1.53
CA GLN A 210 -5.91 -4.36 1.11
C GLN A 210 -4.86 -3.33 0.63
N GLY A 211 -4.82 -2.15 1.24
CA GLY A 211 -3.88 -1.09 0.93
C GLY A 211 -4.29 -0.16 -0.20
N MET A 212 -5.44 -0.38 -0.84
CA MET A 212 -5.96 0.42 -1.96
C MET A 212 -7.19 1.23 -1.52
N MET A 213 -7.40 2.39 -2.15
CA MET A 213 -8.63 3.16 -1.99
C MET A 213 -9.82 2.33 -2.49
N GLU A 214 -10.84 2.19 -1.64
CA GLU A 214 -12.03 1.37 -1.90
C GLU A 214 -13.26 1.98 -1.21
N GLY A 215 -14.42 1.98 -1.88
CA GLY A 215 -15.67 2.54 -1.36
C GLY A 215 -15.71 4.07 -1.42
N GLU A 216 -16.51 4.70 -0.56
CA GLU A 216 -16.69 6.16 -0.55
C GLU A 216 -15.44 6.91 -0.11
N GLY A 217 -15.11 8.01 -0.79
CA GLY A 217 -13.98 8.84 -0.47
C GLY A 217 -14.00 10.22 -1.12
N VAL A 218 -13.08 11.06 -0.67
CA VAL A 218 -12.91 12.43 -1.10
C VAL A 218 -11.46 12.66 -1.51
N LEU A 219 -11.26 13.18 -2.72
CA LEU A 219 -9.96 13.66 -3.21
C LEU A 219 -9.79 15.16 -2.99
N TYR A 220 -8.56 15.55 -2.70
CA TYR A 220 -8.17 16.93 -2.47
C TYR A 220 -7.03 17.36 -3.40
N ASP A 221 -7.02 18.65 -3.77
CA ASP A 221 -5.91 19.28 -4.46
C ASP A 221 -4.70 19.53 -3.54
N GLY A 222 -3.64 20.17 -4.06
CA GLY A 222 -2.47 20.58 -3.26
C GLY A 222 -2.75 21.68 -2.24
N GLY A 223 -3.89 22.36 -2.33
CA GLY A 223 -4.36 23.40 -1.42
C GLY A 223 -5.34 22.91 -0.37
N ASN A 224 -5.60 21.59 -0.32
CA ASN A 224 -6.62 20.94 0.52
C ASN A 224 -8.07 21.33 0.16
N ASN A 225 -8.34 21.80 -1.07
CA ASN A 225 -9.70 21.95 -1.55
C ASN A 225 -10.20 20.61 -2.07
N VAL A 226 -11.48 20.34 -1.85
CA VAL A 226 -12.14 19.15 -2.43
C VAL A 226 -12.19 19.31 -3.94
N ILE A 227 -11.77 18.28 -4.69
CA ILE A 227 -11.90 18.21 -6.15
C ILE A 227 -12.90 17.15 -6.60
N PHE A 228 -13.01 16.03 -5.84
CA PHE A 228 -13.93 14.96 -6.16
C PHE A 228 -14.42 14.26 -4.88
N GLN A 229 -15.69 13.90 -4.87
CA GLN A 229 -16.32 13.06 -3.85
C GLN A 229 -17.17 11.98 -4.52
N GLY A 230 -16.87 10.72 -4.25
CA GLY A 230 -17.59 9.58 -4.85
C GLY A 230 -16.98 8.25 -4.46
N ASN A 231 -17.30 7.22 -5.26
CA ASN A 231 -16.80 5.86 -5.02
C ASN A 231 -15.46 5.61 -5.71
N PHE A 232 -14.68 4.77 -5.05
CA PHE A 232 -13.38 4.29 -5.51
C PHE A 232 -13.36 2.77 -5.54
N THR A 233 -12.61 2.20 -6.45
CA THR A 233 -12.28 0.79 -6.48
C THR A 233 -10.83 0.61 -6.95
N LYS A 234 -10.02 -0.11 -6.16
CA LYS A 234 -8.61 -0.42 -6.47
C LYS A 234 -7.80 0.82 -6.88
N ASP A 235 -7.85 1.87 -6.06
CA ASP A 235 -7.20 3.18 -6.27
C ASP A 235 -7.78 4.04 -7.40
N GLN A 236 -8.86 3.62 -8.05
CA GLN A 236 -9.46 4.34 -9.16
C GLN A 236 -10.84 4.89 -8.79
N ILE A 237 -11.20 6.04 -9.37
CA ILE A 237 -12.56 6.58 -9.32
C ILE A 237 -13.51 5.64 -10.07
N VAL A 238 -14.69 5.38 -9.54
CA VAL A 238 -15.76 4.65 -10.23
C VAL A 238 -16.46 5.62 -11.17
N TYR A 239 -15.88 5.82 -12.34
CA TYR A 239 -16.39 6.80 -13.32
C TYR A 239 -17.80 6.48 -13.85
N SER A 240 -18.22 5.20 -13.86
CA SER A 240 -19.57 4.80 -14.22
C SER A 240 -20.64 5.41 -13.32
N ASP A 241 -20.28 5.85 -12.11
CA ASP A 241 -21.21 6.52 -11.19
C ASP A 241 -21.70 7.90 -11.70
N PHE A 242 -21.08 8.45 -12.72
CA PHE A 242 -21.56 9.67 -13.38
C PHE A 242 -22.71 9.39 -14.33
N LEU A 243 -22.82 8.17 -14.90
CA LEU A 243 -23.87 7.82 -15.85
C LEU A 243 -25.27 7.98 -15.25
N GLY A 244 -26.19 8.51 -16.04
CA GLY A 244 -27.55 8.77 -15.62
C GLY A 244 -27.73 9.91 -14.61
N LYS A 245 -26.65 10.42 -13.98
CA LYS A 245 -26.72 11.61 -13.12
C LYS A 245 -27.01 12.85 -13.94
N THR A 246 -27.72 13.78 -13.35
CA THR A 246 -27.86 15.12 -13.91
C THR A 246 -26.54 15.90 -13.80
N THR A 247 -26.36 16.91 -14.65
CA THR A 247 -25.18 17.79 -14.60
C THR A 247 -25.03 18.48 -13.24
N ALA A 248 -26.15 18.80 -12.56
CA ALA A 248 -26.13 19.32 -11.18
C ALA A 248 -25.59 18.32 -10.15
N GLU A 249 -25.95 17.03 -10.28
CA GLU A 249 -25.43 15.99 -9.40
C GLU A 249 -23.96 15.68 -9.70
N ALA A 250 -23.57 15.65 -10.98
CA ALA A 250 -22.18 15.50 -11.39
C ALA A 250 -21.31 16.66 -10.84
N SER A 251 -21.84 17.90 -10.84
CA SER A 251 -21.15 19.08 -10.27
C SER A 251 -21.01 19.04 -8.76
N LYS A 252 -21.83 18.28 -8.05
CA LYS A 252 -21.63 18.05 -6.60
C LYS A 252 -20.55 17.01 -6.32
N ALA A 253 -20.40 16.04 -7.21
CA ALA A 253 -19.35 15.01 -7.09
C ALA A 253 -17.98 15.53 -7.50
N TYR A 254 -17.90 16.38 -8.52
CA TYR A 254 -16.67 17.00 -8.99
C TYR A 254 -16.74 18.52 -8.89
N THR A 255 -15.90 19.10 -8.05
CA THR A 255 -15.86 20.55 -7.76
C THR A 255 -14.64 21.27 -8.31
N GLY A 256 -13.79 20.55 -9.06
CA GLY A 256 -12.64 21.12 -9.74
C GLY A 256 -13.00 21.92 -11.01
N ARG A 257 -11.99 22.39 -11.71
CA ARG A 257 -12.16 23.15 -12.96
C ARG A 257 -12.83 22.31 -14.03
N ARG A 258 -13.87 22.88 -14.69
CA ARG A 258 -14.65 22.29 -15.77
C ARG A 258 -14.55 23.13 -17.03
N ASP A 259 -14.11 22.51 -18.13
CA ASP A 259 -14.12 23.16 -19.44
C ASP A 259 -15.34 22.62 -20.22
N LEU A 260 -16.22 23.49 -20.69
CA LEU A 260 -17.46 23.15 -21.39
C LEU A 260 -17.27 23.37 -22.89
N TYR A 261 -17.59 22.34 -23.66
CA TYR A 261 -17.76 22.37 -25.11
C TYR A 261 -19.22 22.08 -25.43
N GLU A 262 -19.83 22.83 -26.33
CA GLU A 262 -21.23 22.63 -26.70
C GLU A 262 -21.47 22.96 -28.18
N ASP A 263 -22.35 22.21 -28.81
CA ASP A 263 -22.95 22.51 -30.13
C ASP A 263 -24.48 22.41 -30.02
N ASP A 264 -25.18 22.38 -31.14
CA ASP A 264 -26.65 22.38 -31.19
C ASP A 264 -27.29 21.08 -30.66
N GLU A 265 -26.52 19.98 -30.61
CA GLU A 265 -27.05 18.63 -30.27
C GLU A 265 -26.39 18.02 -29.01
N ASN A 266 -25.20 18.47 -28.67
CA ASN A 266 -24.39 17.83 -27.64
C ASN A 266 -23.69 18.82 -26.71
N PHE A 267 -23.31 18.35 -25.52
CA PHE A 267 -22.38 19.02 -24.65
C PHE A 267 -21.33 18.07 -24.10
N VAL A 268 -20.15 18.59 -23.79
CA VAL A 268 -19.03 17.87 -23.21
C VAL A 268 -18.42 18.70 -22.10
N VAL A 269 -18.23 18.11 -20.92
CA VAL A 269 -17.57 18.74 -19.78
C VAL A 269 -16.31 18.00 -19.42
N VAL A 270 -15.16 18.68 -19.54
CA VAL A 270 -13.86 18.12 -19.19
C VAL A 270 -13.56 18.38 -17.74
N MET A 271 -13.27 17.32 -16.99
CA MET A 271 -12.89 17.31 -15.57
C MET A 271 -11.39 17.05 -15.44
N LYS A 272 -10.58 18.12 -15.53
CA LYS A 272 -9.12 18.01 -15.69
C LYS A 272 -8.39 17.35 -14.51
N ASP A 273 -8.88 17.56 -13.28
CA ASP A 273 -8.19 17.08 -12.08
C ASP A 273 -8.38 15.57 -11.85
N ILE A 274 -9.32 14.96 -12.56
CA ILE A 274 -9.61 13.52 -12.47
C ILE A 274 -9.49 12.79 -13.81
N ASP A 275 -8.88 13.44 -14.82
CA ASP A 275 -8.59 12.86 -16.13
C ASP A 275 -9.82 12.20 -16.82
N ALA A 276 -10.98 12.83 -16.69
CA ALA A 276 -12.24 12.33 -17.23
C ALA A 276 -13.05 13.45 -17.92
N VAL A 277 -13.99 12.99 -18.75
CA VAL A 277 -14.90 13.84 -19.49
C VAL A 277 -16.29 13.21 -19.42
N TYR A 278 -17.33 13.99 -19.17
CA TYR A 278 -18.68 13.50 -19.36
C TYR A 278 -19.40 14.24 -20.49
N ALA A 279 -20.29 13.53 -21.15
CA ALA A 279 -21.05 14.07 -22.28
C ALA A 279 -22.53 13.65 -22.20
N GLY A 280 -23.37 14.43 -22.86
CA GLY A 280 -24.80 14.15 -23.01
C GLY A 280 -25.43 14.91 -24.16
N GLY A 281 -26.63 14.52 -24.55
CA GLY A 281 -27.41 15.23 -25.56
C GLY A 281 -28.01 16.53 -25.00
N GLN A 282 -28.17 17.52 -25.86
CA GLN A 282 -28.66 18.84 -25.48
C GLN A 282 -30.16 18.95 -25.80
N GLU A 283 -31.02 18.70 -24.82
CA GLU A 283 -32.44 19.10 -24.90
C GLU A 283 -32.69 20.50 -24.34
N THR A 284 -31.76 20.98 -23.48
CA THR A 284 -31.75 22.29 -22.83
C THR A 284 -30.31 22.76 -22.61
N ASN A 285 -30.09 23.95 -22.07
CA ASN A 285 -28.73 24.45 -21.79
C ASN A 285 -28.00 23.51 -20.80
N ALA A 286 -26.79 23.09 -21.14
CA ALA A 286 -25.96 22.20 -20.30
C ALA A 286 -25.76 22.69 -18.85
N LEU A 287 -25.85 24.01 -18.63
CA LEU A 287 -25.73 24.64 -17.31
C LEU A 287 -27.03 24.59 -16.48
N ASP A 288 -28.16 24.23 -17.08
CA ASP A 288 -29.47 24.18 -16.37
C ASP A 288 -29.54 23.04 -15.33
N GLY A 289 -28.55 22.16 -15.30
CA GLY A 289 -28.39 21.13 -14.27
C GLY A 289 -29.37 19.95 -14.40
N ALA A 290 -30.20 19.89 -15.45
CA ALA A 290 -31.23 18.87 -15.64
C ALA A 290 -30.83 17.78 -16.62
N ILE A 291 -29.81 18.03 -17.46
CA ILE A 291 -29.37 17.10 -18.51
C ILE A 291 -28.64 15.91 -17.87
N LYS A 292 -28.93 14.72 -18.36
CA LYS A 292 -28.30 13.49 -17.89
C LYS A 292 -26.99 13.21 -18.63
N VAL A 293 -26.01 12.76 -17.88
CA VAL A 293 -24.76 12.23 -18.41
C VAL A 293 -25.03 10.89 -19.11
N GLY A 294 -24.80 10.81 -20.40
CA GLY A 294 -24.99 9.59 -21.20
C GLY A 294 -23.70 8.80 -21.41
N THR A 295 -22.57 9.49 -21.44
CA THR A 295 -21.25 8.88 -21.68
C THR A 295 -20.19 9.50 -20.78
N VAL A 296 -19.27 8.68 -20.28
CA VAL A 296 -18.07 9.15 -19.57
C VAL A 296 -16.84 8.63 -20.30
N TYR A 297 -15.89 9.51 -20.60
CA TYR A 297 -14.62 9.20 -21.25
C TYR A 297 -13.50 9.35 -20.23
N VAL A 298 -12.58 8.40 -20.20
CA VAL A 298 -11.54 8.30 -19.18
C VAL A 298 -10.21 7.96 -19.80
N LEU A 299 -9.12 8.54 -19.27
CA LEU A 299 -7.76 8.19 -19.69
C LEU A 299 -7.46 6.69 -19.49
N ARG A 300 -6.68 6.11 -20.38
CA ARG A 300 -6.25 4.71 -20.33
C ARG A 300 -5.73 4.29 -18.96
N ASP A 301 -4.87 5.10 -18.35
CA ASP A 301 -4.19 4.78 -17.11
C ASP A 301 -5.12 4.72 -15.89
N SER A 302 -6.35 5.20 -16.03
CA SER A 302 -7.40 5.18 -15.01
C SER A 302 -8.35 3.98 -15.14
N PHE A 303 -8.06 3.00 -15.99
CA PHE A 303 -8.92 1.81 -16.12
C PHE A 303 -8.75 0.89 -14.89
N PRO A 304 -9.85 0.57 -14.17
CA PRO A 304 -9.77 -0.10 -12.87
C PRO A 304 -9.65 -1.62 -13.00
N VAL A 305 -8.45 -2.13 -13.33
CA VAL A 305 -8.20 -3.57 -13.39
C VAL A 305 -7.05 -3.95 -12.47
N GLY A 306 -7.31 -3.98 -11.18
CA GLY A 306 -6.33 -4.41 -10.19
C GLY A 306 -5.03 -3.60 -10.28
N THR A 307 -3.91 -4.30 -10.18
CA THR A 307 -2.56 -3.73 -10.36
C THR A 307 -2.06 -3.82 -11.81
N GLU A 308 -2.83 -4.43 -12.70
CA GLU A 308 -2.48 -4.63 -14.09
C GLU A 308 -3.02 -3.48 -14.94
N LYS A 309 -2.15 -2.86 -15.70
CA LYS A 309 -2.50 -1.83 -16.68
C LYS A 309 -2.61 -2.48 -18.04
N PHE A 310 -3.80 -2.44 -18.61
CA PHE A 310 -3.98 -2.86 -20.00
C PHE A 310 -3.46 -1.77 -20.94
N SER A 311 -2.71 -2.22 -21.93
CA SER A 311 -2.17 -1.34 -22.99
C SER A 311 -2.53 -1.84 -24.37
N THR A 312 -3.02 -3.06 -24.48
CA THR A 312 -3.35 -3.68 -25.77
C THR A 312 -4.74 -4.30 -25.75
N ILE A 313 -5.34 -4.42 -26.93
CA ILE A 313 -6.66 -5.06 -27.10
C ILE A 313 -6.64 -6.54 -26.74
N GLU A 314 -5.52 -7.24 -26.94
CA GLU A 314 -5.41 -8.66 -26.56
C GLU A 314 -5.48 -8.86 -25.04
N GLU A 315 -4.95 -7.92 -24.26
CA GLU A 315 -5.11 -7.93 -22.79
C GLU A 315 -6.55 -7.67 -22.39
N LEU A 316 -7.23 -6.74 -23.06
CA LEU A 316 -8.66 -6.46 -22.83
C LEU A 316 -9.56 -7.65 -23.19
N LYS A 317 -9.29 -8.35 -24.31
CA LYS A 317 -10.01 -9.58 -24.67
C LYS A 317 -9.95 -10.63 -23.57
N SER A 318 -8.80 -10.79 -22.94
CA SER A 318 -8.63 -11.73 -21.83
C SER A 318 -9.47 -11.33 -20.62
N TYR A 319 -9.64 -10.04 -20.36
CA TYR A 319 -10.39 -9.51 -19.23
C TYR A 319 -11.90 -9.51 -19.46
N PHE A 320 -12.35 -9.08 -20.63
CA PHE A 320 -13.78 -9.00 -20.97
C PHE A 320 -14.35 -10.32 -21.49
N GLY A 321 -13.54 -11.16 -22.14
CA GLY A 321 -13.92 -12.47 -22.67
C GLY A 321 -14.56 -12.47 -24.06
N SER A 322 -14.99 -11.31 -24.56
CA SER A 322 -15.56 -11.11 -25.90
C SER A 322 -15.30 -9.69 -26.36
N GLU A 323 -15.30 -9.48 -27.67
CA GLU A 323 -15.17 -8.15 -28.26
C GLU A 323 -16.15 -7.94 -29.40
N ASN A 324 -16.55 -6.69 -29.58
CA ASN A 324 -17.16 -6.17 -30.79
C ASN A 324 -16.21 -5.14 -31.39
N TYR A 325 -15.39 -5.54 -32.36
CA TYR A 325 -14.55 -4.63 -33.08
C TYR A 325 -15.36 -3.85 -34.11
N GLU A 326 -15.47 -2.55 -33.92
CA GLU A 326 -16.26 -1.66 -34.80
C GLU A 326 -15.45 -1.19 -36.00
N GLY A 327 -14.11 -1.28 -35.95
CA GLY A 327 -13.22 -0.87 -37.04
C GLY A 327 -12.82 0.58 -36.98
N GLN A 328 -12.51 1.14 -38.15
CA GLN A 328 -12.19 2.53 -38.33
C GLN A 328 -13.47 3.37 -38.34
N SER A 329 -13.50 4.45 -37.57
CA SER A 329 -14.62 5.36 -37.47
C SER A 329 -14.17 6.82 -37.55
N LEU A 330 -15.00 7.65 -38.13
CA LEU A 330 -14.87 9.09 -38.08
C LEU A 330 -15.65 9.60 -36.87
N ILE A 331 -14.96 10.12 -35.87
CA ILE A 331 -15.59 10.67 -34.68
C ILE A 331 -15.79 12.18 -34.79
N THR A 332 -16.93 12.64 -34.29
CA THR A 332 -17.30 14.05 -34.20
C THR A 332 -17.42 14.46 -32.73
N MET A 333 -17.87 15.66 -32.42
CA MET A 333 -18.24 15.99 -31.05
C MET A 333 -19.39 15.09 -30.56
N PRO A 334 -19.37 14.55 -29.31
CA PRO A 334 -18.39 14.90 -28.24
C PRO A 334 -17.06 14.16 -28.32
N GLU A 335 -16.92 13.10 -29.11
CA GLU A 335 -15.77 12.21 -29.14
C GLU A 335 -14.50 12.92 -29.61
N ALA A 336 -14.59 13.83 -30.57
CA ALA A 336 -13.45 14.60 -31.08
C ALA A 336 -12.82 15.48 -29.98
N VAL A 337 -13.65 16.08 -29.11
CA VAL A 337 -13.20 16.84 -27.94
C VAL A 337 -12.50 15.93 -26.95
N CYS A 338 -13.09 14.77 -26.65
CA CYS A 338 -12.51 13.78 -25.73
C CYS A 338 -11.19 13.28 -26.27
N TYR A 339 -11.09 12.95 -27.54
CA TYR A 339 -9.86 12.54 -28.19
C TYR A 339 -8.77 13.60 -28.05
N SER A 340 -9.08 14.84 -28.34
CA SER A 340 -8.13 15.94 -28.25
C SER A 340 -7.65 16.19 -26.82
N GLN A 341 -8.56 16.16 -25.84
CA GLN A 341 -8.26 16.40 -24.43
C GLN A 341 -7.48 15.23 -23.79
N LEU A 342 -7.94 14.00 -24.01
CA LEU A 342 -7.42 12.83 -23.30
C LEU A 342 -6.21 12.20 -24.02
N SER A 343 -6.04 12.39 -25.33
CA SER A 343 -4.84 11.94 -26.06
C SER A 343 -3.64 12.88 -25.92
N GLY A 344 -3.83 14.07 -25.36
CA GLY A 344 -2.80 15.11 -25.27
C GLY A 344 -2.49 15.77 -26.60
N SER A 345 -3.36 15.62 -27.61
CA SER A 345 -3.16 16.18 -28.97
C SER A 345 -3.67 17.61 -29.16
N MET A 346 -4.28 18.20 -28.10
CA MET A 346 -4.72 19.59 -28.19
C MET A 346 -3.56 20.56 -28.27
N ALA A 347 -3.68 21.52 -29.20
CA ALA A 347 -2.84 22.71 -29.23
C ALA A 347 -3.02 23.48 -27.90
N THR A 348 -1.92 24.05 -27.41
CA THR A 348 -1.84 24.78 -26.15
C THR A 348 -2.66 26.09 -26.10
N ASP A 349 -3.28 26.49 -27.20
CA ASP A 349 -3.90 27.80 -27.40
C ASP A 349 -5.44 27.75 -27.47
N VAL A 350 -6.10 26.88 -26.68
CA VAL A 350 -7.55 26.87 -26.61
C VAL A 350 -8.05 28.12 -25.90
N VAL A 351 -8.79 28.95 -26.60
CA VAL A 351 -9.43 30.14 -26.04
C VAL A 351 -10.54 29.71 -25.11
N THR A 352 -10.42 30.03 -23.82
CA THR A 352 -11.44 29.73 -22.81
C THR A 352 -12.06 31.03 -22.31
N GLU A 353 -13.39 31.09 -22.30
CA GLU A 353 -14.18 32.16 -21.68
C GLU A 353 -14.77 31.61 -20.34
N ARG A 354 -14.52 32.26 -19.23
CA ARG A 354 -15.16 31.92 -17.98
C ARG A 354 -16.64 32.33 -18.02
N ILE A 355 -17.52 31.34 -17.94
CA ILE A 355 -18.97 31.57 -18.05
C ILE A 355 -19.59 31.70 -16.65
N TYR A 356 -19.26 30.75 -15.75
CA TYR A 356 -19.90 30.63 -14.45
C TYR A 356 -19.04 29.77 -13.52
N ASP A 357 -18.78 30.25 -12.31
CA ASP A 357 -17.94 29.57 -11.29
C ASP A 357 -16.68 28.92 -11.89
N ASP A 358 -16.63 27.59 -11.95
CA ASP A 358 -15.52 26.80 -12.49
C ASP A 358 -15.80 26.29 -13.91
N TYR A 359 -16.80 26.84 -14.60
CA TYR A 359 -17.09 26.53 -15.99
C TYR A 359 -16.45 27.51 -16.96
N TYR A 360 -15.78 26.96 -17.96
CA TYR A 360 -15.10 27.69 -19.01
C TYR A 360 -15.62 27.19 -20.37
N ARG A 361 -16.18 28.08 -21.18
CA ARG A 361 -16.56 27.77 -22.56
C ARG A 361 -15.32 27.69 -23.42
N VAL A 362 -15.23 26.65 -24.22
CA VAL A 362 -14.18 26.49 -25.22
C VAL A 362 -14.77 26.79 -26.58
N THR A 363 -14.18 27.73 -27.31
CA THR A 363 -14.69 28.23 -28.59
C THR A 363 -13.95 27.66 -29.80
N ASP A 364 -12.82 26.99 -29.59
CA ASP A 364 -12.03 26.37 -30.66
C ASP A 364 -11.59 24.96 -30.25
N TYR A 365 -11.94 23.96 -31.06
CA TYR A 365 -11.55 22.57 -30.92
C TYR A 365 -11.50 21.86 -32.26
N ASP A 366 -10.70 20.80 -32.38
CA ASP A 366 -10.67 19.94 -33.56
C ASP A 366 -11.99 19.18 -33.76
N GLY A 367 -12.64 19.35 -34.90
CA GLY A 367 -13.99 18.85 -35.16
C GLY A 367 -14.06 17.34 -35.41
N GLU A 368 -13.30 16.81 -36.37
CA GLU A 368 -13.41 15.42 -36.81
C GLU A 368 -12.07 14.68 -36.68
N LYS A 369 -12.12 13.44 -36.20
CA LYS A 369 -10.94 12.57 -36.06
C LYS A 369 -11.27 11.14 -36.52
N GLU A 370 -10.28 10.49 -37.12
CA GLU A 370 -10.35 9.09 -37.52
C GLU A 370 -9.67 8.23 -36.47
N VAL A 371 -10.41 7.25 -35.95
CA VAL A 371 -9.98 6.39 -34.83
C VAL A 371 -10.39 4.94 -35.05
N PHE A 372 -9.84 4.03 -34.24
CA PHE A 372 -10.24 2.62 -34.17
C PHE A 372 -10.96 2.34 -32.85
N LEU A 373 -12.17 1.77 -32.93
CA LEU A 373 -13.05 1.51 -31.81
C LEU A 373 -13.10 0.00 -31.49
N TYR A 374 -12.99 -0.30 -30.20
CA TYR A 374 -13.08 -1.67 -29.65
C TYR A 374 -14.04 -1.66 -28.47
N SER A 375 -15.22 -2.21 -28.63
CA SER A 375 -16.28 -2.20 -27.63
C SER A 375 -16.41 -3.56 -26.94
N PHE A 376 -16.63 -3.51 -25.63
CA PHE A 376 -16.85 -4.68 -24.77
C PHE A 376 -18.01 -4.41 -23.82
N GLU A 377 -18.85 -5.41 -23.61
CA GLU A 377 -19.93 -5.32 -22.63
C GLU A 377 -19.58 -6.09 -21.36
N LYS A 378 -19.79 -5.45 -20.19
CA LYS A 378 -19.63 -6.06 -18.88
C LYS A 378 -20.53 -5.41 -17.84
N ASN A 379 -21.29 -6.23 -17.12
CA ASN A 379 -22.16 -5.77 -16.02
C ASN A 379 -23.17 -4.69 -16.42
N GLY A 380 -23.74 -4.75 -17.64
CA GLY A 380 -24.69 -3.77 -18.14
C GLY A 380 -24.06 -2.45 -18.59
N LEU A 381 -22.73 -2.39 -18.69
CA LEU A 381 -21.98 -1.26 -19.22
C LEU A 381 -21.23 -1.66 -20.48
N ILE A 382 -21.17 -0.73 -21.44
CA ILE A 382 -20.35 -0.86 -22.65
C ILE A 382 -19.11 -0.01 -22.44
N TYR A 383 -17.95 -0.63 -22.62
CA TYR A 383 -16.61 0.00 -22.59
C TYR A 383 -16.10 0.06 -24.02
N THR A 384 -15.94 1.25 -24.57
CA THR A 384 -15.40 1.45 -25.93
C THR A 384 -14.01 2.07 -25.82
N PHE A 385 -12.99 1.32 -26.20
CA PHE A 385 -11.60 1.74 -26.22
C PHE A 385 -11.25 2.38 -27.54
N VAL A 386 -10.62 3.54 -27.49
CA VAL A 386 -10.31 4.39 -28.63
C VAL A 386 -8.81 4.39 -28.90
N GLY A 387 -8.41 3.85 -30.02
CA GLY A 387 -7.03 3.74 -30.47
C GLY A 387 -6.72 4.62 -31.69
N GLN A 388 -5.42 4.90 -31.89
CA GLN A 388 -4.92 5.65 -33.04
C GLN A 388 -4.53 4.74 -34.21
N ASP A 389 -4.39 3.46 -33.96
CA ASP A 389 -3.96 2.47 -34.95
C ASP A 389 -4.70 1.14 -34.82
N GLN A 390 -4.60 0.32 -35.85
CA GLN A 390 -5.18 -1.03 -35.91
C GLN A 390 -4.46 -2.06 -35.04
N GLN A 391 -3.30 -1.71 -34.47
CA GLN A 391 -2.44 -2.66 -33.71
C GLN A 391 -2.86 -2.79 -32.26
N GLY A 392 -3.91 -2.04 -31.84
CA GLY A 392 -4.59 -2.26 -30.59
C GLY A 392 -4.01 -1.53 -29.38
N THR A 393 -3.25 -0.47 -29.60
CA THR A 393 -2.95 0.49 -28.52
C THR A 393 -4.08 1.49 -28.42
N PHE A 394 -4.53 1.78 -27.21
CA PHE A 394 -5.61 2.76 -26.99
C PHE A 394 -5.14 3.90 -26.07
N SER A 395 -5.75 5.07 -26.25
CA SER A 395 -5.39 6.29 -25.52
C SER A 395 -6.38 6.59 -24.40
N TYR A 396 -7.63 6.32 -24.61
CA TYR A 396 -8.71 6.48 -23.64
C TYR A 396 -9.82 5.47 -23.93
N TYR A 397 -10.82 5.41 -23.07
CA TYR A 397 -12.03 4.61 -23.27
C TYR A 397 -13.26 5.39 -22.84
N SER A 398 -14.40 5.03 -23.39
CA SER A 398 -15.70 5.54 -22.94
C SER A 398 -16.47 4.45 -22.20
N ILE A 399 -17.39 4.88 -21.34
CA ILE A 399 -18.33 4.05 -20.61
C ILE A 399 -19.73 4.57 -20.91
N THR A 400 -20.62 3.66 -21.35
CA THR A 400 -22.05 3.94 -21.57
C THR A 400 -22.88 2.82 -20.95
N GLU A 401 -24.17 3.07 -20.70
CA GLU A 401 -25.11 2.00 -20.33
C GLU A 401 -25.45 1.11 -21.55
N ALA A 402 -25.53 -0.20 -21.34
CA ALA A 402 -25.96 -1.10 -22.39
C ALA A 402 -27.50 -0.93 -22.65
N GLU A 403 -27.90 -0.90 -23.92
CA GLU A 403 -29.30 -0.81 -24.28
C GLU A 403 -30.07 -2.04 -23.74
N GLY A 404 -30.95 -1.86 -22.76
CA GLY A 404 -31.82 -2.89 -22.22
C GLY A 404 -31.60 -3.26 -20.74
N GLY A 405 -30.76 -2.57 -20.00
CA GLY A 405 -30.56 -2.72 -18.55
C GLY A 405 -31.49 -1.79 -17.76
N ALA A 406 -32.77 -2.10 -17.70
CA ALA A 406 -33.77 -1.48 -16.80
C ALA A 406 -34.38 -2.53 -15.88
#